data_87a7b8de21bf4b31587475581ac87078
#
_entry.id   87a7b8de21bf4b31587475581ac87078
#
_cell.length_a   1.000
_cell.length_b   1.000
_cell.length_c   1.000
_cell.angle_alpha   90.00
_cell.angle_beta   90.00
_cell.angle_gamma   90.00
#
_symmetry.space_group_name_H-M   'P 1'
#
loop_
_entity.id
_entity.type
_entity.pdbx_description
1 polymer ?
#
loop_
_entity_poly.entity_id
_entity_poly.type
_entity_poly.pdbx_seq_one_letter_code
_entity_poly.pdbx_strand_id
1 'polypeptide(L)'
;MEIYAPYVKKTAITFEYDVPTVHEFKKRIENTLEKYPYLVAEVGDKIVGYAYTGSFVGRAAYDHSAETSIYIDEGCRNKGIGKRLYAAIEEISVAQNVINLYACIGYPEVEDEHLTMNSVDFHEHLGYKTVGRFEKCGRKFDTWYDMVWMEKMIGEHDEDVKMFVPFPELIL
;
A
#
# COMPACT_ATOMS: atom_id res chain seq x y z
N MET A 1 -12.06 9.53 -1.36
CA MET A 1 -11.51 10.76 -2.00
C MET A 1 -11.00 11.76 -0.97
N GLU A 2 -11.75 12.08 0.07
CA GLU A 2 -11.33 13.06 1.10
C GLU A 2 -9.99 12.71 1.77
N ILE A 3 -9.73 11.41 1.97
CA ILE A 3 -8.45 10.93 2.53
C ILE A 3 -7.32 11.05 1.51
N TYR A 4 -7.56 10.73 0.22
CA TYR A 4 -6.50 10.65 -0.79
C TYR A 4 -6.09 12.00 -1.36
N ALA A 5 -7.04 12.92 -1.56
CA ALA A 5 -6.78 14.21 -2.18
C ALA A 5 -5.68 15.05 -1.46
N PRO A 6 -5.59 15.09 -0.12
CA PRO A 6 -4.49 15.75 0.57
C PRO A 6 -3.12 15.15 0.23
N TYR A 7 -3.01 13.83 0.09
CA TYR A 7 -1.75 13.19 -0.29
C TYR A 7 -1.29 13.61 -1.69
N VAL A 8 -2.21 13.69 -2.64
CA VAL A 8 -1.90 14.18 -4.00
C VAL A 8 -1.47 15.64 -3.98
N LYS A 9 -2.21 16.50 -3.26
CA LYS A 9 -2.03 17.96 -3.32
C LYS A 9 -0.87 18.48 -2.49
N LYS A 10 -0.52 17.81 -1.40
CA LYS A 10 0.40 18.36 -0.39
C LYS A 10 1.66 17.53 -0.20
N THR A 11 1.71 16.30 -0.68
CA THR A 11 2.81 15.38 -0.38
C THR A 11 3.38 14.71 -1.62
N ALA A 12 4.63 14.26 -1.51
CA ALA A 12 5.27 13.37 -2.48
C ALA A 12 5.15 11.88 -2.07
N ILE A 13 4.25 11.53 -1.15
CA ILE A 13 3.91 10.14 -0.80
C ILE A 13 3.29 9.41 -1.99
N THR A 14 2.51 10.13 -2.81
CA THR A 14 2.08 9.69 -4.13
C THR A 14 2.62 10.64 -5.19
N PHE A 15 3.07 10.08 -6.33
CA PHE A 15 3.59 10.88 -7.44
C PHE A 15 2.52 11.29 -8.45
N GLU A 16 1.23 11.13 -8.13
CA GLU A 16 0.15 11.73 -8.93
C GLU A 16 0.17 13.25 -8.79
N TYR A 17 0.03 13.96 -9.92
CA TYR A 17 -0.05 15.42 -9.95
C TYR A 17 -1.49 15.89 -9.73
N ASP A 18 -2.46 15.17 -10.31
CA ASP A 18 -3.87 15.51 -10.25
C ASP A 18 -4.65 14.56 -9.37
N VAL A 19 -5.61 15.11 -8.63
CA VAL A 19 -6.54 14.29 -7.85
C VAL A 19 -7.48 13.58 -8.83
N PRO A 20 -7.55 12.24 -8.81
CA PRO A 20 -8.46 11.51 -9.69
C PRO A 20 -9.91 11.92 -9.43
N THR A 21 -10.76 11.82 -10.45
CA THR A 21 -12.19 11.99 -10.28
C THR A 21 -12.78 10.89 -9.38
N VAL A 22 -13.96 11.14 -8.82
CA VAL A 22 -14.68 10.13 -8.03
C VAL A 22 -14.93 8.86 -8.87
N HIS A 23 -15.24 9.03 -10.16
CA HIS A 23 -15.47 7.91 -11.07
C HIS A 23 -14.21 7.06 -11.28
N GLU A 24 -13.07 7.70 -11.54
CA GLU A 24 -11.77 7.01 -11.68
C GLU A 24 -11.37 6.29 -10.40
N PHE A 25 -11.52 6.95 -9.26
CA PHE A 25 -11.17 6.36 -7.97
C PHE A 25 -12.07 5.16 -7.64
N LYS A 26 -13.38 5.27 -7.93
CA LYS A 26 -14.33 4.16 -7.80
C LYS A 26 -13.91 2.97 -8.67
N LYS A 27 -13.55 3.23 -9.93
CA LYS A 27 -13.08 2.18 -10.84
C LYS A 27 -11.80 1.50 -10.36
N ARG A 28 -10.87 2.24 -9.74
CA ARG A 28 -9.66 1.66 -9.12
C ARG A 28 -10.04 0.67 -8.01
N ILE A 29 -10.98 1.04 -7.13
CA ILE A 29 -11.49 0.16 -6.07
C ILE A 29 -12.14 -1.08 -6.67
N GLU A 30 -13.04 -0.92 -7.63
CA GLU A 30 -13.73 -2.03 -8.30
C GLU A 30 -12.74 -3.01 -8.95
N ASN A 31 -11.77 -2.50 -9.70
CA ASN A 31 -10.73 -3.32 -10.33
C ASN A 31 -9.87 -4.06 -9.29
N THR A 32 -9.54 -3.42 -8.17
CA THR A 32 -8.79 -4.07 -7.09
C THR A 32 -9.59 -5.22 -6.50
N LEU A 33 -10.87 -4.98 -6.20
CA LEU A 33 -11.77 -5.97 -5.58
C LEU A 33 -12.06 -7.19 -6.46
N GLU A 34 -11.77 -7.14 -7.77
CA GLU A 34 -11.86 -8.33 -8.63
C GLU A 34 -10.90 -9.46 -8.18
N LYS A 35 -9.78 -9.11 -7.54
CA LYS A 35 -8.73 -10.08 -7.22
C LYS A 35 -8.13 -9.89 -5.82
N TYR A 36 -8.11 -8.68 -5.29
CA TYR A 36 -7.41 -8.30 -4.07
C TYR A 36 -8.32 -7.61 -3.06
N PRO A 37 -8.02 -7.68 -1.75
CA PRO A 37 -8.77 -6.99 -0.72
C PRO A 37 -8.60 -5.47 -0.80
N TYR A 38 -9.66 -4.74 -0.50
CA TYR A 38 -9.66 -3.30 -0.28
C TYR A 38 -10.43 -3.00 1.02
N LEU A 39 -9.70 -2.68 2.08
CA LEU A 39 -10.22 -2.52 3.44
C LEU A 39 -10.34 -1.05 3.82
N VAL A 40 -11.35 -0.72 4.60
CA VAL A 40 -11.53 0.60 5.20
C VAL A 40 -11.49 0.52 6.72
N ALA A 41 -10.98 1.58 7.36
CA ALA A 41 -11.06 1.76 8.79
C ALA A 41 -12.13 2.82 9.10
N GLU A 42 -13.08 2.47 9.94
CA GLU A 42 -14.12 3.36 10.43
C GLU A 42 -13.93 3.72 11.90
N VAL A 43 -14.19 4.98 12.24
CA VAL A 43 -14.27 5.47 13.62
C VAL A 43 -15.58 6.26 13.74
N GLY A 44 -16.53 5.73 14.52
CA GLY A 44 -17.91 6.20 14.45
C GLY A 44 -18.48 5.95 13.04
N ASP A 45 -19.09 6.97 12.46
CA ASP A 45 -19.69 6.90 11.12
C ASP A 45 -18.75 7.46 10.02
N LYS A 46 -17.46 7.62 10.31
CA LYS A 46 -16.48 8.22 9.38
C LYS A 46 -15.42 7.21 8.98
N ILE A 47 -15.19 7.05 7.68
CA ILE A 47 -14.02 6.35 7.14
C ILE A 47 -12.79 7.24 7.37
N VAL A 48 -11.80 6.73 8.09
CA VAL A 48 -10.59 7.46 8.50
C VAL A 48 -9.30 6.89 7.89
N GLY A 49 -9.41 5.82 7.12
CA GLY A 49 -8.27 5.23 6.43
C GLY A 49 -8.70 4.06 5.57
N TYR A 50 -7.80 3.63 4.70
CA TYR A 50 -7.98 2.43 3.90
C TYR A 50 -6.62 1.82 3.55
N ALA A 51 -6.62 0.51 3.30
CA ALA A 51 -5.47 -0.22 2.79
C ALA A 51 -5.96 -1.28 1.80
N TYR A 52 -5.11 -1.61 0.85
CA TYR A 52 -5.40 -2.63 -0.14
C TYR A 52 -4.11 -3.31 -0.59
N THR A 53 -4.25 -4.46 -1.22
CA THR A 53 -3.19 -5.05 -2.02
C THR A 53 -3.52 -4.94 -3.49
N GLY A 54 -2.50 -5.13 -4.32
CA GLY A 54 -2.62 -5.16 -5.76
C GLY A 54 -1.57 -6.09 -6.36
N SER A 55 -1.63 -6.29 -7.68
CA SER A 55 -0.64 -7.10 -8.38
C SER A 55 0.74 -6.46 -8.30
N PHE A 56 1.75 -7.24 -7.90
CA PHE A 56 3.13 -6.76 -7.84
C PHE A 56 3.70 -6.43 -9.23
N VAL A 57 3.57 -7.33 -10.20
CA VAL A 57 4.13 -7.15 -11.57
C VAL A 57 3.11 -7.45 -12.68
N GLY A 58 1.91 -7.90 -12.35
CA GLY A 58 0.84 -8.14 -13.33
C GLY A 58 1.03 -9.34 -14.26
N ARG A 59 1.82 -10.34 -13.85
CA ARG A 59 1.98 -11.62 -14.55
C ARG A 59 1.73 -12.78 -13.60
N ALA A 60 1.10 -13.87 -14.06
CA ALA A 60 0.67 -15.01 -13.24
C ALA A 60 1.78 -15.64 -12.38
N ALA A 61 3.03 -15.64 -12.85
CA ALA A 61 4.15 -16.16 -12.07
C ALA A 61 4.44 -15.35 -10.78
N TYR A 62 3.87 -14.15 -10.66
CA TYR A 62 3.98 -13.29 -9.46
C TYR A 62 2.71 -13.30 -8.59
N ASP A 63 1.77 -14.23 -8.81
CA ASP A 63 0.50 -14.25 -8.06
C ASP A 63 0.68 -14.48 -6.55
N HIS A 64 1.82 -15.06 -6.12
CA HIS A 64 2.18 -15.19 -4.70
C HIS A 64 2.86 -13.94 -4.12
N SER A 65 2.89 -12.85 -4.86
CA SER A 65 3.46 -11.56 -4.49
C SER A 65 2.43 -10.46 -4.69
N ALA A 66 2.26 -9.59 -3.70
CA ALA A 66 1.32 -8.48 -3.79
C ALA A 66 1.97 -7.17 -3.32
N GLU A 67 1.59 -6.07 -3.96
CA GLU A 67 1.95 -4.73 -3.52
C GLU A 67 0.91 -4.21 -2.53
N THR A 68 1.36 -3.61 -1.43
CA THR A 68 0.50 -3.02 -0.40
C THR A 68 0.46 -1.51 -0.52
N SER A 69 -0.71 -0.94 -0.26
CA SER A 69 -0.91 0.52 -0.17
C SER A 69 -1.77 0.88 1.02
N ILE A 70 -1.47 2.01 1.66
CA ILE A 70 -2.22 2.51 2.81
C ILE A 70 -2.30 4.03 2.80
N TYR A 71 -3.47 4.55 3.16
CA TYR A 71 -3.73 5.98 3.34
C TYR A 71 -4.60 6.20 4.57
N ILE A 72 -4.17 7.10 5.45
CA ILE A 72 -4.85 7.43 6.71
C ILE A 72 -5.15 8.94 6.72
N ASP A 73 -6.36 9.31 7.16
CA ASP A 73 -6.74 10.71 7.42
C ASP A 73 -5.70 11.37 8.32
N GLU A 74 -5.22 12.57 7.96
CA GLU A 74 -4.14 13.28 8.68
C GLU A 74 -4.44 13.43 10.17
N GLY A 75 -5.71 13.71 10.54
CA GLY A 75 -6.15 13.84 11.93
C GLY A 75 -6.26 12.52 12.69
N CYS A 76 -6.08 11.39 12.01
CA CYS A 76 -6.20 10.05 12.57
C CYS A 76 -4.90 9.24 12.56
N ARG A 77 -3.78 9.84 12.16
CA ARG A 77 -2.44 9.22 12.22
C ARG A 77 -2.00 8.97 13.67
N ASN A 78 -1.05 8.07 13.86
CA ASN A 78 -0.46 7.70 15.15
C ASN A 78 -1.45 7.14 16.20
N LYS A 79 -2.62 6.63 15.75
CA LYS A 79 -3.66 6.01 16.61
C LYS A 79 -3.73 4.48 16.43
N GLY A 80 -2.73 3.86 15.83
CA GLY A 80 -2.68 2.42 15.61
C GLY A 80 -3.55 1.90 14.45
N ILE A 81 -4.27 2.79 13.74
CA ILE A 81 -5.19 2.41 12.64
C ILE A 81 -4.42 1.72 11.51
N GLY A 82 -3.29 2.27 11.10
CA GLY A 82 -2.44 1.67 10.04
C GLY A 82 -1.98 0.26 10.38
N LYS A 83 -1.52 0.03 11.62
CA LYS A 83 -1.13 -1.30 12.10
C LYS A 83 -2.29 -2.31 12.02
N ARG A 84 -3.50 -1.90 12.39
CA ARG A 84 -4.68 -2.77 12.32
C ARG A 84 -5.10 -3.09 10.90
N LEU A 85 -5.06 -2.11 10.00
CA LEU A 85 -5.33 -2.33 8.57
C LEU A 85 -4.32 -3.30 7.96
N TYR A 86 -3.02 -3.12 8.23
CA TYR A 86 -1.98 -4.01 7.71
C TYR A 86 -2.08 -5.42 8.29
N ALA A 87 -2.41 -5.57 9.58
CA ALA A 87 -2.63 -6.89 10.16
C ALA A 87 -3.77 -7.64 9.45
N ALA A 88 -4.88 -6.96 9.16
CA ALA A 88 -5.99 -7.56 8.41
C ALA A 88 -5.62 -7.86 6.93
N ILE A 89 -4.86 -6.97 6.28
CA ILE A 89 -4.34 -7.22 4.93
C ILE A 89 -3.43 -8.45 4.90
N GLU A 90 -2.54 -8.60 5.87
CA GLU A 90 -1.63 -9.75 5.98
C GLU A 90 -2.42 -11.06 6.17
N GLU A 91 -3.40 -11.06 7.07
CA GLU A 91 -4.26 -12.24 7.32
C GLU A 91 -5.01 -12.67 6.05
N ILE A 92 -5.62 -11.73 5.33
CA ILE A 92 -6.30 -12.02 4.06
C ILE A 92 -5.30 -12.47 2.99
N SER A 93 -4.14 -11.83 2.89
CA SER A 93 -3.10 -12.20 1.91
C SER A 93 -2.60 -13.63 2.13
N VAL A 94 -2.41 -14.06 3.38
CA VAL A 94 -2.08 -15.45 3.72
C VAL A 94 -3.20 -16.40 3.26
N ALA A 95 -4.47 -16.04 3.49
CA ALA A 95 -5.61 -16.84 3.02
C ALA A 95 -5.69 -16.92 1.48
N GLN A 96 -5.19 -15.90 0.77
CA GLN A 96 -5.05 -15.89 -0.69
C GLN A 96 -3.86 -16.74 -1.20
N ASN A 97 -3.03 -17.30 -0.34
CA ASN A 97 -1.73 -17.91 -0.63
C ASN A 97 -0.68 -16.92 -1.20
N VAL A 98 -0.77 -15.65 -0.83
CA VAL A 98 0.30 -14.67 -1.02
C VAL A 98 1.39 -14.93 0.01
N ILE A 99 2.64 -14.93 -0.43
CA ILE A 99 3.82 -15.22 0.40
C ILE A 99 4.63 -13.96 0.63
N ASN A 100 4.71 -13.07 -0.37
CA ASN A 100 5.50 -11.86 -0.32
C ASN A 100 4.61 -10.62 -0.42
N LEU A 101 4.80 -9.69 0.51
CA LEU A 101 4.22 -8.35 0.44
C LEU A 101 5.32 -7.34 0.13
N TYR A 102 5.01 -6.43 -0.78
CA TYR A 102 5.89 -5.35 -1.20
C TYR A 102 5.24 -4.00 -0.96
N ALA A 103 6.04 -3.00 -0.66
CA ALA A 103 5.62 -1.61 -0.57
C ALA A 103 6.55 -0.72 -1.39
N CYS A 104 5.97 0.08 -2.29
CA CYS A 104 6.68 1.10 -3.07
C CYS A 104 6.51 2.44 -2.36
N ILE A 105 7.60 3.03 -1.87
CA ILE A 105 7.57 4.17 -0.95
C ILE A 105 8.46 5.29 -1.47
N GLY A 106 7.91 6.50 -1.56
CA GLY A 106 8.71 7.70 -1.79
C GLY A 106 9.73 7.88 -0.67
N TYR A 107 10.97 8.15 -1.04
CA TYR A 107 12.10 8.24 -0.11
C TYR A 107 12.80 9.59 -0.29
N PRO A 108 12.87 10.45 0.75
CA PRO A 108 13.58 11.70 0.68
C PRO A 108 15.07 11.49 0.98
N GLU A 109 15.97 12.08 0.21
CA GLU A 109 17.40 12.17 0.58
C GLU A 109 17.57 13.07 1.81
N VAL A 110 16.78 14.14 1.85
CA VAL A 110 16.62 15.04 2.99
C VAL A 110 15.12 15.28 3.16
N GLU A 111 14.61 15.10 4.37
CA GLU A 111 13.19 15.36 4.67
C GLU A 111 12.81 16.82 4.39
N ASP A 112 11.61 17.00 3.83
CA ASP A 112 11.04 18.31 3.57
C ASP A 112 9.55 18.36 3.98
N GLU A 113 8.87 19.48 3.68
CA GLU A 113 7.44 19.64 4.00
C GLU A 113 6.52 18.68 3.24
N HIS A 114 6.99 18.06 2.15
CA HIS A 114 6.22 17.20 1.29
C HIS A 114 6.48 15.71 1.51
N LEU A 115 7.68 15.34 1.99
CA LEU A 115 8.07 13.94 2.18
C LEU A 115 9.00 13.77 3.38
N THR A 116 8.64 12.83 4.25
CA THR A 116 9.41 12.43 5.41
C THR A 116 9.65 10.93 5.41
N MET A 117 10.49 10.43 6.32
CA MET A 117 10.76 9.00 6.50
C MET A 117 9.61 8.22 7.17
N ASN A 118 8.55 8.89 7.60
CA ASN A 118 7.45 8.28 8.36
C ASN A 118 6.88 7.00 7.73
N SER A 119 6.80 6.94 6.38
CA SER A 119 6.28 5.75 5.71
C SER A 119 7.27 4.60 5.75
N VAL A 120 8.56 4.87 5.60
CA VAL A 120 9.62 3.86 5.73
C VAL A 120 9.66 3.32 7.15
N ASP A 121 9.72 4.20 8.15
CA ASP A 121 9.74 3.84 9.57
C ASP A 121 8.52 3.00 9.96
N PHE A 122 7.34 3.37 9.44
CA PHE A 122 6.11 2.62 9.67
C PHE A 122 6.21 1.19 9.13
N HIS A 123 6.72 1.00 7.91
CA HIS A 123 6.88 -0.31 7.31
C HIS A 123 7.98 -1.14 8.01
N GLU A 124 9.09 -0.52 8.40
CA GLU A 124 10.13 -1.17 9.21
C GLU A 124 9.58 -1.71 10.54
N HIS A 125 8.75 -0.92 11.24
CA HIS A 125 8.08 -1.35 12.47
C HIS A 125 7.11 -2.53 12.28
N LEU A 126 6.60 -2.72 11.06
CA LEU A 126 5.76 -3.85 10.68
C LEU A 126 6.57 -5.06 10.17
N GLY A 127 7.90 -4.96 10.14
CA GLY A 127 8.81 -6.04 9.76
C GLY A 127 9.16 -6.06 8.27
N TYR A 128 8.84 -5.02 7.52
CA TYR A 128 9.34 -4.85 6.15
C TYR A 128 10.83 -4.49 6.16
N LYS A 129 11.54 -4.89 5.11
CA LYS A 129 12.96 -4.59 4.90
C LYS A 129 13.15 -3.94 3.55
N THR A 130 13.99 -2.92 3.47
CA THR A 130 14.37 -2.29 2.19
C THR A 130 15.15 -3.27 1.33
N VAL A 131 14.71 -3.48 0.09
CA VAL A 131 15.34 -4.37 -0.90
C VAL A 131 15.94 -3.65 -2.09
N GLY A 132 15.58 -2.40 -2.31
CA GLY A 132 16.16 -1.58 -3.36
C GLY A 132 15.78 -0.12 -3.26
N ARG A 133 16.67 0.75 -3.77
CA ARG A 133 16.45 2.20 -3.88
C ARG A 133 16.68 2.65 -5.31
N PHE A 134 15.79 3.49 -5.80
CA PHE A 134 15.86 4.14 -7.10
C PHE A 134 16.07 5.63 -6.88
N GLU A 135 17.27 6.10 -7.20
CA GLU A 135 17.66 7.49 -6.96
C GLU A 135 16.98 8.42 -7.95
N LYS A 136 16.41 9.50 -7.46
CA LYS A 136 15.83 10.62 -8.24
C LYS A 136 14.91 10.15 -9.37
N CYS A 137 14.11 9.10 -9.08
CA CYS A 137 13.22 8.50 -10.08
C CYS A 137 11.86 9.19 -10.21
N GLY A 138 11.46 10.03 -9.22
CA GLY A 138 10.23 10.79 -9.25
C GLY A 138 10.47 12.27 -9.02
N ARG A 139 9.70 13.15 -9.72
CA ARG A 139 9.79 14.60 -9.53
C ARG A 139 8.43 15.16 -9.17
N LYS A 140 8.33 15.91 -8.06
CA LYS A 140 7.11 16.60 -7.62
C LYS A 140 7.49 17.82 -6.78
N PHE A 141 6.68 18.87 -6.77
CA PHE A 141 6.96 20.13 -6.07
C PHE A 141 8.36 20.70 -6.40
N ASP A 142 8.75 20.63 -7.69
CA ASP A 142 10.06 21.03 -8.20
C ASP A 142 11.27 20.30 -7.59
N THR A 143 11.05 19.24 -6.82
CA THR A 143 12.07 18.44 -6.14
C THR A 143 12.11 17.02 -6.71
N TRP A 144 13.32 16.47 -6.83
CA TRP A 144 13.54 15.06 -7.16
C TRP A 144 13.56 14.22 -5.89
N TYR A 145 12.79 13.17 -5.88
CA TYR A 145 12.71 12.19 -4.80
C TYR A 145 13.16 10.82 -5.27
N ASP A 146 13.71 10.07 -4.36
CA ASP A 146 13.97 8.66 -4.56
C ASP A 146 12.71 7.84 -4.28
N MET A 147 12.80 6.56 -4.58
CA MET A 147 11.80 5.58 -4.23
C MET A 147 12.51 4.33 -3.71
N VAL A 148 11.97 3.74 -2.64
CA VAL A 148 12.43 2.43 -2.14
C VAL A 148 11.36 1.38 -2.33
N TRP A 149 11.80 0.16 -2.63
CA TRP A 149 11.00 -1.04 -2.44
C TRP A 149 11.34 -1.64 -1.10
N MET A 150 10.29 -1.96 -0.35
CA MET A 150 10.39 -2.72 0.88
C MET A 150 9.61 -4.02 0.75
N GLU A 151 10.10 -5.11 1.37
CA GLU A 151 9.47 -6.43 1.34
C GLU A 151 9.19 -6.97 2.72
N LYS A 152 8.15 -7.78 2.84
CA LYS A 152 7.87 -8.64 4.00
C LYS A 152 7.40 -10.00 3.53
N MET A 153 8.09 -11.05 3.99
CA MET A 153 7.65 -12.41 3.78
C MET A 153 6.63 -12.78 4.86
N ILE A 154 5.45 -13.25 4.45
CA ILE A 154 4.32 -13.62 5.33
C ILE A 154 4.00 -15.11 5.25
N GLY A 155 4.75 -15.87 4.46
CA GLY A 155 4.64 -17.33 4.30
C GLY A 155 5.98 -17.94 3.91
N GLU A 156 6.03 -19.25 3.84
CA GLU A 156 7.20 -20.03 3.45
C GLU A 156 7.20 -20.30 1.94
N HIS A 157 8.40 -20.37 1.34
CA HIS A 157 8.59 -20.71 -0.07
C HIS A 157 8.77 -22.21 -0.26
N ASP A 158 7.71 -22.96 0.00
CA ASP A 158 7.70 -24.42 -0.14
C ASP A 158 7.63 -24.84 -1.62
N GLU A 159 8.06 -26.10 -1.91
CA GLU A 159 7.95 -26.68 -3.26
C GLU A 159 6.49 -26.89 -3.69
N ASP A 160 5.61 -27.22 -2.74
CA ASP A 160 4.17 -27.47 -2.94
C ASP A 160 3.32 -26.23 -2.57
N VAL A 161 3.58 -25.08 -3.18
CA VAL A 161 2.79 -23.87 -2.94
C VAL A 161 1.37 -24.02 -3.51
N LYS A 162 0.35 -23.70 -2.70
CA LYS A 162 -1.05 -23.69 -3.15
C LYS A 162 -1.28 -22.56 -4.13
N MET A 163 -2.18 -22.77 -5.08
CA MET A 163 -2.55 -21.70 -6.03
C MET A 163 -3.13 -20.47 -5.32
N PHE A 164 -2.85 -19.31 -5.89
CA PHE A 164 -3.45 -18.05 -5.45
C PHE A 164 -4.99 -18.12 -5.53
N VAL A 165 -5.66 -17.61 -4.50
CA VAL A 165 -7.13 -17.53 -4.43
C VAL A 165 -7.55 -16.07 -4.48
N PRO A 166 -8.34 -15.64 -5.48
CA PRO A 166 -8.87 -14.27 -5.54
C PRO A 166 -9.70 -13.92 -4.31
N PHE A 167 -9.64 -12.67 -3.87
CA PHE A 167 -10.35 -12.21 -2.67
C PHE A 167 -11.87 -12.53 -2.66
N PRO A 168 -12.61 -12.36 -3.78
CA PRO A 168 -14.04 -12.72 -3.80
C PRO A 168 -14.35 -14.20 -3.65
N GLU A 169 -13.35 -15.06 -3.84
CA GLU A 169 -13.49 -16.53 -3.73
C GLU A 169 -13.10 -17.07 -2.35
N LEU A 170 -12.58 -16.20 -1.47
CA LEU A 170 -12.26 -16.60 -0.10
C LEU A 170 -13.53 -16.86 0.70
N ILE A 171 -13.52 -17.95 1.44
CA ILE A 171 -14.52 -18.25 2.49
C ILE A 171 -13.89 -17.77 3.81
N LEU A 172 -14.25 -16.55 4.20
CA LEU A 172 -13.78 -15.90 5.43
C LEU A 172 -14.74 -16.18 6.59
#